data_ae1296770d81f2fd2a90ff6b3bbd25c1
#
_entry.id   ae1296770d81f2fd2a90ff6b3bbd25c1
#
_cell.length_a   1.000
_cell.length_b   1.000
_cell.length_c   1.000
_cell.angle_alpha   90.00
_cell.angle_beta   90.00
_cell.angle_gamma   90.00
#
_symmetry.space_group_name_H-M   'P 1'
#
loop_
_entity.id
_entity.type
_entity.pdbx_description
1 polymer ?
#
loop_
_entity_poly.entity_id
_entity_poly.type
_entity_poly.pdbx_seq_one_letter_code
_entity_poly.pdbx_strand_id
1 'polypeptide(L)'
;MKKLSLYIFLFFNWCNVGFAQCIKGNCINGQGTYVFEDGEKYTGQFKDNKYHGEGTLILVNGEKYVGEWEDNKKNGQGSYTFVNGDKYIGKYKNNKYNGQGTAILANGDKYIGEFRDSKYHGQGTAISASGEKYTGEFKDNKYHGEGIIILASGDKYTGEFKDGLYHGQGTTISASGEKYAGEFKDGEYHGQGTFTFTDGEKYTGEFKDGL
;
A
#
# COMPACT_ATOMS: atom_id res chain seq x y z
N MET A 1 -18.99 -79.02 -10.37
CA MET A 1 -19.05 -78.05 -9.29
C MET A 1 -18.20 -76.87 -9.68
N LYS A 2 -18.81 -75.75 -10.18
CA LYS A 2 -18.10 -74.51 -10.61
C LYS A 2 -18.04 -73.60 -9.43
N LYS A 3 -16.84 -73.21 -9.02
CA LYS A 3 -16.63 -72.15 -7.98
C LYS A 3 -16.84 -70.80 -8.60
N LEU A 4 -17.86 -70.05 -8.11
CA LEU A 4 -18.15 -68.69 -8.45
C LEU A 4 -17.23 -67.82 -7.59
N SER A 5 -16.27 -67.16 -8.23
CA SER A 5 -15.38 -66.20 -7.55
C SER A 5 -16.07 -64.81 -7.52
N LEU A 6 -16.45 -64.38 -6.32
CA LEU A 6 -17.09 -63.09 -6.06
C LEU A 6 -16.01 -62.00 -5.99
N TYR A 7 -15.86 -61.21 -7.05
CA TYR A 7 -15.03 -60.02 -7.01
C TYR A 7 -15.79 -58.90 -6.28
N ILE A 8 -15.40 -58.66 -5.04
CA ILE A 8 -15.83 -57.48 -4.31
C ILE A 8 -15.01 -56.29 -4.83
N PHE A 9 -15.61 -55.44 -5.67
CA PHE A 9 -15.07 -54.13 -5.99
C PHE A 9 -15.27 -53.24 -4.77
N LEU A 10 -14.23 -53.08 -3.95
CA LEU A 10 -14.16 -52.01 -2.97
C LEU A 10 -13.95 -50.70 -3.73
N PHE A 11 -15.04 -49.93 -3.91
CA PHE A 11 -14.95 -48.52 -4.25
C PHE A 11 -14.33 -47.78 -3.07
N PHE A 12 -13.03 -47.57 -3.07
CA PHE A 12 -12.41 -46.55 -2.24
C PHE A 12 -12.87 -45.21 -2.77
N ASN A 13 -13.87 -44.60 -2.11
CA ASN A 13 -14.08 -43.18 -2.17
C ASN A 13 -12.80 -42.51 -1.64
N TRP A 14 -11.91 -42.15 -2.54
CA TRP A 14 -10.83 -41.25 -2.21
C TRP A 14 -11.45 -39.86 -1.93
N CYS A 15 -11.77 -39.63 -0.67
CA CYS A 15 -11.85 -38.28 -0.15
C CYS A 15 -10.46 -37.69 -0.42
N ASN A 16 -10.36 -36.76 -1.36
CA ASN A 16 -9.14 -35.96 -1.56
C ASN A 16 -8.94 -35.08 -0.33
N VAL A 17 -8.45 -35.63 0.76
CA VAL A 17 -7.81 -34.85 1.82
C VAL A 17 -6.49 -34.41 1.21
N GLY A 18 -6.40 -33.15 0.86
CA GLY A 18 -5.16 -32.57 0.35
C GLY A 18 -4.09 -32.67 1.43
N PHE A 19 -3.06 -33.45 1.19
CA PHE A 19 -1.90 -33.48 2.08
C PHE A 19 -0.93 -32.38 1.65
N ALA A 20 -0.40 -31.64 2.61
CA ALA A 20 0.69 -30.70 2.39
C ALA A 20 1.90 -31.45 1.80
N GLN A 21 2.36 -31.09 0.59
CA GLN A 21 3.44 -31.80 -0.08
C GLN A 21 4.21 -30.96 -1.09
N CYS A 22 5.46 -31.34 -1.28
CA CYS A 22 6.27 -30.90 -2.42
C CYS A 22 5.83 -31.70 -3.66
N ILE A 23 5.17 -31.05 -4.61
CA ILE A 23 4.62 -31.69 -5.80
C ILE A 23 5.56 -31.58 -7.00
N LYS A 24 6.59 -30.74 -6.96
CA LYS A 24 7.58 -30.56 -8.03
C LYS A 24 8.88 -29.98 -7.48
N GLY A 25 10.00 -30.49 -7.99
CA GLY A 25 11.34 -29.96 -7.72
C GLY A 25 11.89 -30.32 -6.35
N ASN A 26 12.64 -29.41 -5.75
CA ASN A 26 13.31 -29.59 -4.47
C ASN A 26 12.85 -28.49 -3.47
N CYS A 27 11.89 -28.85 -2.60
CA CYS A 27 11.35 -27.95 -1.60
C CYS A 27 12.17 -27.92 -0.30
N ILE A 28 13.40 -28.44 -0.31
CA ILE A 28 14.37 -28.37 0.79
C ILE A 28 15.44 -27.35 0.45
N ASN A 29 16.14 -27.57 -0.68
CA ASN A 29 17.22 -26.69 -1.16
C ASN A 29 17.18 -26.67 -2.70
N GLY A 30 16.63 -25.59 -3.28
CA GLY A 30 16.51 -25.43 -4.73
C GLY A 30 15.14 -24.93 -5.17
N GLN A 31 14.83 -25.08 -6.46
CA GLN A 31 13.53 -24.72 -7.03
C GLN A 31 12.49 -25.79 -6.77
N GLY A 32 11.31 -25.39 -6.27
CA GLY A 32 10.23 -26.35 -6.00
C GLY A 32 8.84 -25.73 -6.03
N THR A 33 7.83 -26.60 -5.99
CA THR A 33 6.43 -26.22 -5.79
C THR A 33 5.88 -27.03 -4.63
N TYR A 34 5.40 -26.30 -3.61
CA TYR A 34 4.78 -26.85 -2.42
C TYR A 34 3.31 -26.45 -2.36
N VAL A 35 2.45 -27.41 -2.07
CA VAL A 35 1.00 -27.21 -1.87
C VAL A 35 0.67 -27.57 -0.43
N PHE A 36 -0.02 -26.66 0.27
CA PHE A 36 -0.48 -26.84 1.64
C PHE A 36 -1.80 -27.60 1.70
N GLU A 37 -2.15 -28.12 2.87
CA GLU A 37 -3.40 -28.87 3.08
C GLU A 37 -4.66 -28.03 2.79
N ASP A 38 -4.60 -26.74 3.04
CA ASP A 38 -5.68 -25.78 2.77
C ASP A 38 -5.77 -25.35 1.31
N GLY A 39 -4.81 -25.74 0.46
CA GLY A 39 -4.73 -25.39 -0.96
C GLY A 39 -3.86 -24.19 -1.28
N GLU A 40 -3.26 -23.54 -0.31
CA GLU A 40 -2.23 -22.52 -0.59
C GLU A 40 -1.08 -23.13 -1.38
N LYS A 41 -0.44 -22.34 -2.25
CA LYS A 41 0.62 -22.83 -3.12
C LYS A 41 1.79 -21.85 -3.17
N TYR A 42 2.97 -22.37 -2.84
CA TYR A 42 4.24 -21.70 -3.08
C TYR A 42 4.99 -22.33 -4.25
N THR A 43 5.53 -21.50 -5.14
CA THR A 43 6.44 -21.91 -6.22
C THR A 43 7.63 -20.98 -6.23
N GLY A 44 8.84 -21.48 -6.01
CA GLY A 44 10.03 -20.65 -5.92
C GLY A 44 11.23 -21.37 -5.36
N GLN A 45 12.19 -20.59 -4.90
CA GLN A 45 13.40 -21.12 -4.29
C GLN A 45 13.16 -21.50 -2.82
N PHE A 46 13.82 -22.57 -2.40
CA PHE A 46 13.88 -23.05 -1.02
C PHE A 46 15.32 -23.14 -0.55
N LYS A 47 15.53 -22.83 0.72
CA LYS A 47 16.77 -23.05 1.46
C LYS A 47 16.42 -23.55 2.86
N ASP A 48 16.94 -24.70 3.23
CA ASP A 48 16.70 -25.35 4.54
C ASP A 48 15.20 -25.45 4.89
N ASN A 49 14.38 -25.93 3.94
CA ASN A 49 12.90 -26.03 4.01
C ASN A 49 12.17 -24.69 4.17
N LYS A 50 12.81 -23.56 3.89
CA LYS A 50 12.21 -22.23 3.98
C LYS A 50 12.12 -21.59 2.61
N TYR A 51 11.10 -20.78 2.38
CA TYR A 51 11.04 -19.88 1.21
C TYR A 51 12.26 -18.96 1.23
N HIS A 52 12.92 -18.88 0.10
CA HIS A 52 14.13 -18.10 -0.07
C HIS A 52 14.24 -17.61 -1.51
N GLY A 53 15.01 -16.52 -1.76
CA GLY A 53 15.16 -15.98 -3.12
C GLY A 53 13.82 -15.65 -3.77
N GLU A 54 13.71 -15.81 -5.08
CA GLU A 54 12.49 -15.51 -5.84
C GLU A 54 11.42 -16.59 -5.68
N GLY A 55 10.17 -16.14 -5.46
CA GLY A 55 9.04 -17.05 -5.34
C GLY A 55 7.68 -16.39 -5.47
N THR A 56 6.68 -17.24 -5.75
CA THR A 56 5.26 -16.89 -5.84
C THR A 56 4.48 -17.67 -4.80
N LEU A 57 3.73 -16.96 -3.95
CA LEU A 57 2.73 -17.53 -3.04
C LEU A 57 1.34 -17.16 -3.54
N ILE A 58 0.47 -18.15 -3.65
CA ILE A 58 -0.96 -17.96 -3.96
C ILE A 58 -1.74 -18.51 -2.78
N LEU A 59 -2.54 -17.65 -2.14
CA LEU A 59 -3.39 -17.99 -1.01
C LEU A 59 -4.71 -18.61 -1.50
N VAL A 60 -5.42 -19.30 -0.62
CA VAL A 60 -6.71 -19.94 -0.93
C VAL A 60 -7.76 -18.94 -1.43
N ASN A 61 -7.76 -17.73 -0.89
CA ASN A 61 -8.67 -16.65 -1.30
C ASN A 61 -8.30 -16.00 -2.65
N GLY A 62 -7.20 -16.44 -3.31
CA GLY A 62 -6.72 -15.90 -4.58
C GLY A 62 -5.73 -14.74 -4.46
N GLU A 63 -5.43 -14.28 -3.26
CA GLU A 63 -4.35 -13.29 -3.07
C GLU A 63 -3.02 -13.85 -3.52
N LYS A 64 -2.17 -12.97 -4.05
CA LYS A 64 -0.90 -13.39 -4.65
C LYS A 64 0.24 -12.47 -4.25
N TYR A 65 1.32 -13.08 -3.81
CA TYR A 65 2.62 -12.43 -3.71
C TYR A 65 3.59 -12.99 -4.75
N VAL A 66 4.35 -12.12 -5.38
CA VAL A 66 5.47 -12.46 -6.27
C VAL A 66 6.65 -11.58 -5.86
N GLY A 67 7.78 -12.18 -5.54
CA GLY A 67 8.99 -11.44 -5.17
C GLY A 67 9.96 -12.23 -4.32
N GLU A 68 10.83 -11.48 -3.65
CA GLU A 68 11.93 -12.01 -2.89
C GLU A 68 11.50 -12.48 -1.48
N TRP A 69 12.14 -13.55 -1.03
CA TRP A 69 11.91 -14.22 0.24
C TRP A 69 13.22 -14.44 0.98
N GLU A 70 13.18 -14.32 2.29
CA GLU A 70 14.26 -14.69 3.19
C GLU A 70 13.65 -15.37 4.43
N ASP A 71 14.02 -16.62 4.68
CA ASP A 71 13.57 -17.42 5.83
C ASP A 71 12.04 -17.36 6.04
N ASN A 72 11.25 -17.68 4.99
CA ASN A 72 9.77 -17.65 4.98
C ASN A 72 9.15 -16.25 5.12
N LYS A 73 9.93 -15.17 5.02
CA LYS A 73 9.43 -13.80 5.09
C LYS A 73 9.59 -13.11 3.75
N LYS A 74 8.59 -12.33 3.36
CA LYS A 74 8.71 -11.39 2.24
C LYS A 74 9.82 -10.39 2.60
N ASN A 75 10.86 -10.30 1.74
CA ASN A 75 12.02 -9.45 1.95
C ASN A 75 12.57 -9.03 0.57
N GLY A 76 13.13 -7.84 0.41
CA GLY A 76 13.55 -7.35 -0.92
C GLY A 76 12.39 -6.83 -1.76
N GLN A 77 12.46 -6.96 -3.08
CA GLN A 77 11.43 -6.47 -4.02
C GLN A 77 10.28 -7.47 -4.15
N GLY A 78 9.05 -6.95 -4.27
CA GLY A 78 7.90 -7.81 -4.49
C GLY A 78 6.62 -7.06 -4.86
N SER A 79 5.65 -7.84 -5.31
CA SER A 79 4.30 -7.38 -5.64
C SER A 79 3.27 -8.23 -4.92
N TYR A 80 2.33 -7.60 -4.23
CA TYR A 80 1.18 -8.24 -3.61
C TYR A 80 -0.10 -7.77 -4.28
N THR A 81 -0.95 -8.70 -4.64
CA THR A 81 -2.29 -8.43 -5.18
C THR A 81 -3.32 -9.01 -4.22
N PHE A 82 -4.19 -8.16 -3.71
CA PHE A 82 -5.28 -8.51 -2.80
C PHE A 82 -6.52 -8.98 -3.57
N VAL A 83 -7.41 -9.71 -2.89
CA VAL A 83 -8.65 -10.22 -3.49
C VAL A 83 -9.59 -9.11 -3.95
N ASN A 84 -9.57 -7.96 -3.26
CA ASN A 84 -10.38 -6.78 -3.62
C ASN A 84 -9.81 -5.99 -4.81
N GLY A 85 -8.64 -6.39 -5.36
CA GLY A 85 -7.97 -5.71 -6.46
C GLY A 85 -6.92 -4.69 -6.04
N ASP A 86 -6.77 -4.40 -4.75
CA ASP A 86 -5.66 -3.58 -4.26
C ASP A 86 -4.33 -4.22 -4.63
N LYS A 87 -3.31 -3.39 -4.85
CA LYS A 87 -1.98 -3.85 -5.21
C LYS A 87 -0.90 -3.04 -4.52
N TYR A 88 0.11 -3.72 -4.03
CA TYR A 88 1.37 -3.10 -3.62
C TYR A 88 2.52 -3.62 -4.47
N ILE A 89 3.41 -2.73 -4.89
CA ILE A 89 4.65 -3.05 -5.60
C ILE A 89 5.77 -2.25 -4.94
N GLY A 90 6.81 -2.91 -4.43
CA GLY A 90 7.90 -2.21 -3.77
C GLY A 90 8.71 -3.10 -2.86
N LYS A 91 9.46 -2.45 -1.98
CA LYS A 91 10.34 -3.14 -1.03
C LYS A 91 9.58 -3.69 0.16
N TYR A 92 10.01 -4.88 0.59
CA TYR A 92 9.58 -5.56 1.80
C TYR A 92 10.74 -5.73 2.77
N LYS A 93 10.43 -5.71 4.05
CA LYS A 93 11.33 -6.12 5.14
C LYS A 93 10.51 -6.86 6.19
N ASN A 94 10.84 -8.14 6.42
CA ASN A 94 10.13 -8.98 7.40
C ASN A 94 8.60 -8.94 7.25
N ASN A 95 8.09 -9.22 6.05
CA ASN A 95 6.66 -9.22 5.67
C ASN A 95 5.97 -7.85 5.65
N LYS A 96 6.65 -6.75 5.95
CA LYS A 96 6.10 -5.38 5.94
C LYS A 96 6.59 -4.60 4.74
N TYR A 97 5.76 -3.69 4.22
CA TYR A 97 6.21 -2.68 3.25
C TYR A 97 7.25 -1.79 3.92
N ASN A 98 8.39 -1.59 3.26
CA ASN A 98 9.51 -0.83 3.84
C ASN A 98 10.42 -0.28 2.73
N GLY A 99 10.66 1.02 2.71
CA GLY A 99 11.39 1.72 1.63
C GLY A 99 10.47 2.13 0.50
N GLN A 100 10.98 2.29 -0.71
CA GLN A 100 10.21 2.78 -1.86
C GLN A 100 9.19 1.76 -2.35
N GLY A 101 7.97 2.25 -2.66
CA GLY A 101 6.89 1.41 -3.17
C GLY A 101 5.74 2.20 -3.78
N THR A 102 4.82 1.46 -4.39
CA THR A 102 3.56 1.96 -4.95
C THR A 102 2.42 1.12 -4.41
N ALA A 103 1.44 1.78 -3.79
CA ALA A 103 0.15 1.20 -3.47
C ALA A 103 -0.89 1.71 -4.48
N ILE A 104 -1.71 0.82 -5.00
CA ILE A 104 -2.83 1.12 -5.90
C ILE A 104 -4.05 0.45 -5.29
N LEU A 105 -5.06 1.24 -4.95
CA LEU A 105 -6.30 0.74 -4.37
C LEU A 105 -7.35 0.48 -5.47
N ALA A 106 -8.25 -0.44 -5.21
CA ALA A 106 -9.30 -0.83 -6.16
C ALA A 106 -10.25 0.33 -6.51
N ASN A 107 -10.38 1.32 -5.61
CA ASN A 107 -11.15 2.54 -5.86
C ASN A 107 -10.44 3.54 -6.78
N GLY A 108 -9.19 3.28 -7.19
CA GLY A 108 -8.37 4.15 -8.04
C GLY A 108 -7.38 5.05 -7.30
N ASP A 109 -7.42 5.08 -5.97
CA ASP A 109 -6.44 5.84 -5.19
C ASP A 109 -5.03 5.23 -5.37
N LYS A 110 -4.01 6.09 -5.37
CA LYS A 110 -2.63 5.69 -5.57
C LYS A 110 -1.69 6.42 -4.62
N TYR A 111 -0.76 5.70 -4.03
CA TYR A 111 0.38 6.27 -3.33
C TYR A 111 1.69 5.79 -3.96
N ILE A 112 2.63 6.71 -4.14
CA ILE A 112 4.00 6.42 -4.60
C ILE A 112 4.95 7.12 -3.64
N GLY A 113 5.82 6.37 -2.97
CA GLY A 113 6.72 6.98 -2.00
C GLY A 113 7.34 5.99 -1.04
N GLU A 114 7.78 6.51 0.07
CA GLU A 114 8.41 5.73 1.11
C GLU A 114 7.39 5.07 2.04
N PHE A 115 7.71 3.85 2.46
CA PHE A 115 6.97 3.09 3.46
C PHE A 115 7.88 2.75 4.62
N ARG A 116 7.31 2.77 5.82
CA ARG A 116 7.93 2.25 7.04
C ARG A 116 6.90 1.46 7.83
N ASP A 117 7.20 0.19 8.09
CA ASP A 117 6.30 -0.74 8.81
C ASP A 117 4.88 -0.77 8.23
N SER A 118 4.77 -0.81 6.88
CA SER A 118 3.51 -0.82 6.11
C SER A 118 2.68 0.46 6.20
N LYS A 119 3.27 1.58 6.62
CA LYS A 119 2.65 2.91 6.63
C LYS A 119 3.36 3.84 5.66
N TYR A 120 2.63 4.78 5.06
CA TYR A 120 3.21 5.89 4.31
C TYR A 120 4.12 6.70 5.23
N HIS A 121 5.32 6.98 4.79
CA HIS A 121 6.34 7.67 5.57
C HIS A 121 7.32 8.39 4.65
N GLY A 122 8.09 9.38 5.16
CA GLY A 122 9.05 10.12 4.34
C GLY A 122 8.40 10.82 3.15
N GLN A 123 9.11 10.93 2.04
CA GLN A 123 8.62 11.61 0.83
C GLN A 123 7.69 10.72 0.01
N GLY A 124 6.59 11.33 -0.48
CA GLY A 124 5.64 10.59 -1.31
C GLY A 124 4.65 11.49 -2.06
N THR A 125 3.90 10.83 -2.94
CA THR A 125 2.77 11.43 -3.66
C THR A 125 1.54 10.54 -3.48
N ALA A 126 0.46 11.10 -2.97
CA ALA A 126 -0.87 10.50 -2.94
C ALA A 126 -1.75 11.14 -4.03
N ILE A 127 -2.48 10.31 -4.75
CA ILE A 127 -3.43 10.74 -5.79
C ILE A 127 -4.73 10.01 -5.51
N SER A 128 -5.80 10.74 -5.28
CA SER A 128 -7.13 10.14 -5.12
C SER A 128 -7.83 9.94 -6.46
N ALA A 129 -8.79 9.02 -6.48
CA ALA A 129 -9.65 8.80 -7.65
C ALA A 129 -10.47 10.04 -8.02
N SER A 130 -10.72 10.95 -7.06
CA SER A 130 -11.39 12.23 -7.29
C SER A 130 -10.50 13.29 -7.96
N GLY A 131 -9.20 13.03 -8.12
CA GLY A 131 -8.24 13.96 -8.73
C GLY A 131 -7.46 14.81 -7.73
N GLU A 132 -7.70 14.67 -6.42
CA GLU A 132 -6.86 15.32 -5.41
C GLU A 132 -5.45 14.75 -5.46
N LYS A 133 -4.45 15.62 -5.33
CA LYS A 133 -3.04 15.22 -5.34
C LYS A 133 -2.28 15.91 -4.22
N TYR A 134 -1.68 15.12 -3.34
CA TYR A 134 -0.70 15.60 -2.37
C TYR A 134 0.71 15.14 -2.78
N THR A 135 1.70 16.00 -2.63
CA THR A 135 3.13 15.67 -2.78
C THR A 135 3.89 16.34 -1.65
N GLY A 136 4.61 15.57 -0.84
CA GLY A 136 5.32 16.08 0.33
C GLY A 136 5.69 14.98 1.30
N GLU A 137 5.88 15.37 2.56
CA GLU A 137 6.25 14.46 3.62
C GLU A 137 5.03 13.74 4.21
N PHE A 138 5.24 12.48 4.59
CA PHE A 138 4.29 11.64 5.29
C PHE A 138 4.88 11.13 6.60
N LYS A 139 4.03 11.03 7.60
CA LYS A 139 4.33 10.37 8.87
C LYS A 139 3.15 9.53 9.32
N ASP A 140 3.36 8.22 9.41
CA ASP A 140 2.34 7.25 9.87
C ASP A 140 0.99 7.39 9.14
N ASN A 141 1.01 7.45 7.79
CA ASN A 141 -0.12 7.63 6.87
C ASN A 141 -0.76 9.03 6.85
N LYS A 142 -0.17 10.02 7.49
CA LYS A 142 -0.68 11.40 7.51
C LYS A 142 0.26 12.35 6.77
N TYR A 143 -0.28 13.39 6.15
CA TYR A 143 0.51 14.51 5.63
C TYR A 143 1.25 15.16 6.80
N HIS A 144 2.52 15.48 6.59
CA HIS A 144 3.39 16.03 7.62
C HIS A 144 4.50 16.84 6.98
N GLY A 145 5.17 17.75 7.76
CA GLY A 145 6.25 18.56 7.21
C GLY A 145 5.83 19.38 6.01
N GLU A 146 6.75 19.65 5.10
CA GLU A 146 6.49 20.44 3.90
C GLU A 146 5.76 19.64 2.82
N GLY A 147 4.78 20.30 2.17
CA GLY A 147 4.03 19.66 1.09
C GLY A 147 3.19 20.60 0.25
N ILE A 148 2.66 20.03 -0.82
CA ILE A 148 1.73 20.68 -1.75
C ILE A 148 0.52 19.77 -1.90
N ILE A 149 -0.68 20.32 -1.70
CA ILE A 149 -1.92 19.65 -2.06
C ILE A 149 -2.67 20.45 -3.12
N ILE A 150 -3.21 19.76 -4.10
CA ILE A 150 -4.13 20.29 -5.10
C ILE A 150 -5.42 19.50 -4.94
N LEU A 151 -6.48 20.18 -4.56
CA LEU A 151 -7.80 19.58 -4.39
C LEU A 151 -8.49 19.34 -5.73
N ALA A 152 -9.49 18.46 -5.75
CA ALA A 152 -10.30 18.23 -6.94
C ALA A 152 -11.05 19.49 -7.44
N SER A 153 -11.30 20.47 -6.55
CA SER A 153 -11.84 21.78 -6.89
C SER A 153 -10.87 22.66 -7.70
N GLY A 154 -9.58 22.34 -7.69
CA GLY A 154 -8.50 23.20 -8.21
C GLY A 154 -7.83 24.08 -7.17
N ASP A 155 -8.34 24.11 -5.93
CA ASP A 155 -7.71 24.82 -4.84
C ASP A 155 -6.33 24.20 -4.53
N LYS A 156 -5.37 25.04 -4.18
CA LYS A 156 -4.01 24.61 -3.89
C LYS A 156 -3.57 25.14 -2.53
N TYR A 157 -2.93 24.28 -1.74
CA TYR A 157 -2.14 24.69 -0.59
C TYR A 157 -0.68 24.27 -0.78
N THR A 158 0.23 25.15 -0.33
CA THR A 158 1.67 24.88 -0.28
C THR A 158 2.17 25.39 1.06
N GLY A 159 2.81 24.54 1.84
CA GLY A 159 3.31 24.90 3.18
C GLY A 159 3.46 23.70 4.09
N GLU A 160 3.46 23.97 5.38
CA GLU A 160 3.65 22.97 6.43
C GLU A 160 2.36 22.23 6.75
N PHE A 161 2.51 20.93 7.03
CA PHE A 161 1.46 20.04 7.50
C PHE A 161 1.82 19.41 8.84
N LYS A 162 0.84 19.24 9.68
CA LYS A 162 0.95 18.50 10.94
C LYS A 162 -0.25 17.59 11.11
N ASP A 163 0.01 16.28 11.21
CA ASP A 163 -1.01 15.25 11.43
C ASP A 163 -2.17 15.26 10.42
N GLY A 164 -1.89 15.73 9.17
CA GLY A 164 -2.86 15.80 8.08
C GLY A 164 -3.52 17.17 7.88
N LEU A 165 -3.27 18.15 8.76
CA LEU A 165 -3.84 19.48 8.71
C LEU A 165 -2.80 20.53 8.27
N TYR A 166 -3.24 21.62 7.63
CA TYR A 166 -2.41 22.78 7.35
C TYR A 166 -1.91 23.36 8.68
N HIS A 167 -0.64 23.68 8.75
CA HIS A 167 0.00 24.16 9.97
C HIS A 167 1.19 25.04 9.62
N GLY A 168 1.70 25.85 10.60
CA GLY A 168 2.88 26.69 10.37
C GLY A 168 2.70 27.69 9.22
N GLN A 169 3.74 27.91 8.44
CA GLN A 169 3.69 28.85 7.31
C GLN A 169 3.15 28.17 6.04
N GLY A 170 2.28 28.89 5.32
CA GLY A 170 1.71 28.36 4.10
C GLY A 170 1.03 29.38 3.21
N THR A 171 0.63 28.91 2.03
CA THR A 171 -0.12 29.69 1.04
C THR A 171 -1.26 28.83 0.49
N THR A 172 -2.48 29.36 0.54
CA THR A 172 -3.60 28.84 -0.25
C THR A 172 -3.82 29.70 -1.50
N ILE A 173 -4.24 29.04 -2.57
CA ILE A 173 -4.76 29.70 -3.79
C ILE A 173 -6.04 28.96 -4.14
N SER A 174 -7.17 29.65 -4.11
CA SER A 174 -8.46 29.08 -4.51
C SER A 174 -8.57 28.98 -6.03
N ALA A 175 -9.47 28.13 -6.52
CA ALA A 175 -9.78 28.03 -7.93
C ALA A 175 -10.33 29.36 -8.51
N SER A 176 -10.92 30.22 -7.67
CA SER A 176 -11.37 31.59 -8.03
C SER A 176 -10.23 32.60 -8.15
N GLY A 177 -9.02 32.26 -7.63
CA GLY A 177 -7.84 33.12 -7.67
C GLY A 177 -7.58 33.90 -6.38
N GLU A 178 -8.40 33.76 -5.35
CA GLU A 178 -8.11 34.31 -4.02
C GLU A 178 -6.87 33.63 -3.44
N LYS A 179 -6.07 34.40 -2.70
CA LYS A 179 -4.84 33.91 -2.11
C LYS A 179 -4.72 34.31 -0.66
N TYR A 180 -4.42 33.38 0.22
CA TYR A 180 -3.90 33.65 1.54
C TYR A 180 -2.44 33.21 1.63
N ALA A 181 -1.62 34.03 2.30
CA ALA A 181 -0.24 33.67 2.64
C ALA A 181 0.03 34.15 4.09
N GLY A 182 0.36 33.19 4.95
CA GLY A 182 0.53 33.47 6.38
C GLY A 182 0.59 32.21 7.21
N GLU A 183 0.27 32.35 8.49
CA GLU A 183 0.28 31.30 9.46
C GLU A 183 -1.01 30.46 9.39
N PHE A 184 -0.87 29.15 9.63
CA PHE A 184 -1.95 28.18 9.75
C PHE A 184 -1.86 27.44 11.08
N LYS A 185 -2.99 27.14 11.67
CA LYS A 185 -3.10 26.28 12.84
C LYS A 185 -4.31 25.38 12.70
N ASP A 186 -4.06 24.08 12.80
CA ASP A 186 -5.08 23.03 12.78
C ASP A 186 -6.06 23.12 11.57
N GLY A 187 -5.54 23.58 10.41
CA GLY A 187 -6.27 23.71 9.15
C GLY A 187 -6.81 25.10 8.84
N GLU A 188 -6.79 26.04 9.79
CA GLU A 188 -7.38 27.37 9.68
C GLU A 188 -6.32 28.46 9.57
N TYR A 189 -6.70 29.60 8.97
CA TYR A 189 -5.88 30.82 8.97
C TYR A 189 -5.67 31.30 10.41
N HIS A 190 -4.43 31.60 10.75
CA HIS A 190 -4.05 31.99 12.10
C HIS A 190 -2.88 32.96 12.08
N GLY A 191 -2.70 33.72 13.18
CA GLY A 191 -1.56 34.61 13.32
C GLY A 191 -1.46 35.67 12.22
N GLN A 192 -0.24 36.05 11.84
CA GLN A 192 -0.03 37.09 10.81
C GLN A 192 -0.18 36.53 9.40
N GLY A 193 -0.92 37.24 8.55
CA GLY A 193 -1.13 36.83 7.18
C GLY A 193 -1.57 37.95 6.25
N THR A 194 -1.58 37.63 4.95
CA THR A 194 -2.12 38.51 3.89
C THR A 194 -3.12 37.71 3.07
N PHE A 195 -4.35 38.18 3.04
CA PHE A 195 -5.40 37.72 2.13
C PHE A 195 -5.47 38.65 0.93
N THR A 196 -5.46 38.09 -0.27
CA THR A 196 -5.63 38.84 -1.53
C THR A 196 -6.91 38.39 -2.19
N PHE A 197 -7.85 39.28 -2.40
CA PHE A 197 -9.11 39.02 -3.09
C PHE A 197 -8.94 38.93 -4.60
N THR A 198 -9.96 38.44 -5.29
CA THR A 198 -9.94 38.27 -6.77
C THR A 198 -9.80 39.59 -7.54
N ASP A 199 -10.27 40.69 -6.99
CA ASP A 199 -10.12 42.05 -7.55
C ASP A 199 -8.75 42.68 -7.28
N GLY A 200 -7.89 41.99 -6.51
CA GLY A 200 -6.55 42.46 -6.15
C GLY A 200 -6.48 43.25 -4.86
N GLU A 201 -7.61 43.51 -4.20
CA GLU A 201 -7.62 44.10 -2.85
C GLU A 201 -6.92 43.18 -1.87
N LYS A 202 -6.32 43.73 -0.80
CA LYS A 202 -5.56 42.96 0.20
C LYS A 202 -5.96 43.36 1.60
N TYR A 203 -6.09 42.38 2.44
CA TYR A 203 -6.07 42.52 3.89
C TYR A 203 -4.76 41.92 4.42
N THR A 204 -4.04 42.69 5.22
CA THR A 204 -2.84 42.22 5.94
C THR A 204 -3.05 42.46 7.42
N GLY A 205 -2.96 41.47 8.25
CA GLY A 205 -3.22 41.59 9.67
C GLY A 205 -3.18 40.27 10.40
N GLU A 206 -3.76 40.24 11.59
CA GLU A 206 -3.90 39.07 12.42
C GLU A 206 -5.17 38.30 12.03
N PHE A 207 -5.05 37.00 11.91
CA PHE A 207 -6.13 36.05 11.67
C PHE A 207 -6.32 35.17 12.90
N LYS A 208 -7.55 34.83 13.23
CA LYS A 208 -7.88 33.98 14.35
C LYS A 208 -9.03 33.05 13.96
N ASP A 209 -8.81 31.72 14.07
CA ASP A 209 -9.82 30.71 13.84
C ASP A 209 -10.54 30.87 12.47
N GLY A 210 -9.75 31.20 11.42
CA GLY A 210 -10.23 31.34 10.05
C GLY A 210 -10.77 32.75 9.66
N LEU A 211 -10.75 33.73 10.58
CA LEU A 211 -11.24 35.09 10.38
C LEU A 211 -10.17 36.11 10.72
#